data_ad0239a49c197c8def96ea3778c575d9
#
_entry.id   ad0239a49c197c8def96ea3778c575d9
#
_cell.length_a   1.000
_cell.length_b   1.000
_cell.length_c   1.000
_cell.angle_alpha   90.00
_cell.angle_beta   90.00
_cell.angle_gamma   90.00
#
_symmetry.space_group_name_H-M   'P 1'
#
loop_
_entity.id
_entity.type
_entity.pdbx_description
1 polymer ?
#
loop_
_entity_poly.entity_id
_entity_poly.type
_entity_poly.pdbx_seq_one_letter_code
_entity_poly.pdbx_strand_id
1 'polypeptide(L)'
;MGQNKEDLKKLLAFISALTEQPGNEEFVAGLRALVGQPNEHGLKADLEDIRRILRIRGIQSIDYSFVNDELTRNQLTMDNIRMEDCLLDNELSVLEKYYEFCSYIHFQVENVLNYYYTKAFSTFDLAQWHIETYSKGAPNPFAKNSKLVSCTEISTYHKTTAFCADFFPWVQGAPDYTSSILSKIRNVRNEYVHRSGVTVKIEGEKVKELQKNYTFASLRTVLQKLVDCVRQQFDTSSITTTVEAVVEECSSTGATINSKGKVTRLDDITFSKYSPILYKGRGLSIIVKNNILLDIII
;
A
#
# COMPACT_ATOMS: atom_id res chain seq x y z
N MET A 1 17.58 25.13 -21.20
CA MET A 1 16.84 26.39 -20.80
C MET A 1 15.76 26.81 -21.79
N GLY A 2 15.75 26.40 -23.07
CA GLY A 2 14.72 26.79 -24.06
C GLY A 2 13.37 26.09 -23.87
N GLN A 3 13.37 24.82 -23.57
CA GLN A 3 12.17 23.96 -23.48
C GLN A 3 11.22 24.38 -22.34
N ASN A 4 11.77 24.72 -21.18
CA ASN A 4 10.99 25.16 -20.02
C ASN A 4 10.21 26.48 -20.27
N LYS A 5 10.71 27.36 -21.14
CA LYS A 5 10.07 28.63 -21.45
C LYS A 5 8.89 28.48 -22.44
N GLU A 6 8.99 27.48 -23.31
CA GLU A 6 7.93 27.15 -24.28
C GLU A 6 6.78 26.39 -23.65
N ASP A 7 7.10 25.47 -22.74
CA ASP A 7 6.10 24.74 -21.95
C ASP A 7 5.36 25.67 -21.00
N LEU A 8 6.05 26.67 -20.42
CA LEU A 8 5.41 27.71 -19.61
C LEU A 8 4.46 28.59 -20.43
N LYS A 9 4.84 28.92 -21.67
CA LYS A 9 3.97 29.67 -22.59
C LYS A 9 2.73 28.89 -22.98
N LYS A 10 2.86 27.58 -23.26
CA LYS A 10 1.74 26.69 -23.56
C LYS A 10 0.81 26.55 -22.36
N LEU A 11 1.37 26.44 -21.15
CA LEU A 11 0.60 26.38 -19.91
C LEU A 11 -0.17 27.67 -19.65
N LEU A 12 0.46 28.84 -19.82
CA LEU A 12 -0.19 30.14 -19.69
C LEU A 12 -1.30 30.35 -20.72
N ALA A 13 -1.07 29.93 -21.96
CA ALA A 13 -2.10 29.97 -23.01
C ALA A 13 -3.29 29.05 -22.69
N PHE A 14 -3.04 27.87 -22.15
CA PHE A 14 -4.07 26.93 -21.71
C PHE A 14 -4.87 27.48 -20.52
N ILE A 15 -4.21 28.06 -19.52
CA ILE A 15 -4.87 28.70 -18.37
C ILE A 15 -5.71 29.88 -18.86
N SER A 16 -5.20 30.71 -19.78
CA SER A 16 -5.95 31.81 -20.37
C SER A 16 -7.23 31.33 -21.08
N ALA A 17 -7.10 30.29 -21.90
CA ALA A 17 -8.24 29.68 -22.59
C ALA A 17 -9.29 29.10 -21.64
N LEU A 18 -8.87 28.48 -20.51
CA LEU A 18 -9.76 27.97 -19.48
C LEU A 18 -10.48 29.09 -18.71
N THR A 19 -9.80 30.24 -18.49
CA THR A 19 -10.40 31.37 -17.78
C THR A 19 -11.43 32.12 -18.63
N GLU A 20 -11.41 31.98 -19.97
CA GLU A 20 -12.33 32.59 -20.91
C GLU A 20 -13.58 31.72 -21.21
N GLN A 21 -13.59 30.46 -20.78
CA GLN A 21 -14.73 29.56 -21.01
C GLN A 21 -15.87 29.83 -20.01
N PRO A 22 -17.13 29.99 -20.47
CA PRO A 22 -18.29 30.08 -19.59
C PRO A 22 -18.44 28.78 -18.75
N GLY A 23 -18.76 28.94 -17.48
CA GLY A 23 -18.91 27.81 -16.54
C GLY A 23 -17.67 27.52 -15.70
N ASN A 24 -16.57 28.24 -15.91
CA ASN A 24 -15.33 28.07 -15.14
C ASN A 24 -15.15 29.20 -14.08
N GLU A 25 -16.21 29.92 -13.70
CA GLU A 25 -16.15 31.05 -12.79
C GLU A 25 -15.58 30.67 -11.41
N GLU A 26 -15.94 29.52 -10.87
CA GLU A 26 -15.41 29.03 -9.60
C GLU A 26 -13.92 28.66 -9.69
N PHE A 27 -13.49 28.12 -10.83
CA PHE A 27 -12.07 27.84 -11.08
C PHE A 27 -11.28 29.15 -11.19
N VAL A 28 -11.81 30.13 -11.88
CA VAL A 28 -11.20 31.48 -12.02
C VAL A 28 -11.13 32.21 -10.67
N ALA A 29 -12.18 32.09 -9.85
CA ALA A 29 -12.20 32.65 -8.49
C ALA A 29 -11.16 31.98 -7.60
N GLY A 30 -11.01 30.63 -7.67
CA GLY A 30 -9.99 29.87 -6.97
C GLY A 30 -8.57 30.23 -7.39
N LEU A 31 -8.32 30.40 -8.71
CA LEU A 31 -7.05 30.86 -9.26
C LEU A 31 -6.71 32.29 -8.80
N ARG A 32 -7.68 33.20 -8.83
CA ARG A 32 -7.50 34.59 -8.35
C ARG A 32 -7.25 34.67 -6.85
N ALA A 33 -7.90 33.81 -6.06
CA ALA A 33 -7.67 33.72 -4.62
C ALA A 33 -6.26 33.19 -4.30
N LEU A 34 -5.75 32.23 -5.07
CA LEU A 34 -4.39 31.69 -4.94
C LEU A 34 -3.30 32.70 -5.38
N VAL A 35 -3.53 33.41 -6.50
CA VAL A 35 -2.55 34.36 -7.05
C VAL A 35 -2.62 35.72 -6.34
N GLY A 36 -3.76 36.07 -5.76
CA GLY A 36 -3.99 37.35 -5.06
C GLY A 36 -3.56 37.38 -3.59
N GLN A 37 -3.17 36.25 -3.00
CA GLN A 37 -2.62 36.23 -1.64
C GLN A 37 -1.11 36.44 -1.70
N PRO A 38 -0.56 37.45 -1.05
CA PRO A 38 0.89 37.61 -0.93
C PRO A 38 1.42 36.52 0.00
N ASN A 39 1.83 35.38 -0.58
CA ASN A 39 2.53 34.36 0.16
C ASN A 39 4.00 34.78 0.35
N GLU A 40 4.53 34.58 1.56
CA GLU A 40 5.92 34.88 1.92
C GLU A 40 6.96 34.12 1.05
N HIS A 41 6.52 33.17 0.22
CA HIS A 41 7.37 32.32 -0.61
C HIS A 41 7.46 32.72 -2.10
N GLY A 42 6.70 33.72 -2.54
CA GLY A 42 6.83 34.29 -3.89
C GLY A 42 6.32 33.44 -5.04
N LEU A 43 6.36 34.00 -6.24
CA LEU A 43 5.79 33.48 -7.50
C LEU A 43 6.23 32.04 -7.86
N LYS A 44 7.39 31.59 -7.36
CA LYS A 44 7.92 30.25 -7.63
C LYS A 44 7.12 29.17 -6.88
N ALA A 45 6.76 29.43 -5.64
CA ALA A 45 5.94 28.52 -4.83
C ALA A 45 4.50 28.45 -5.36
N ASP A 46 3.94 29.59 -5.79
CA ASP A 46 2.60 29.63 -6.38
C ASP A 46 2.52 28.85 -7.71
N LEU A 47 3.57 28.93 -8.53
CA LEU A 47 3.66 28.14 -9.76
C LEU A 47 3.85 26.65 -9.50
N GLU A 48 4.52 26.27 -8.42
CA GLU A 48 4.64 24.87 -7.99
C GLU A 48 3.30 24.35 -7.47
N ASP A 49 2.54 25.16 -6.73
CA ASP A 49 1.21 24.80 -6.26
C ASP A 49 0.18 24.70 -7.40
N ILE A 50 0.23 25.60 -8.38
CA ILE A 50 -0.60 25.50 -9.60
C ILE A 50 -0.22 24.27 -10.41
N ARG A 51 1.06 23.99 -10.59
CA ARG A 51 1.53 22.75 -11.23
C ARG A 51 1.01 21.52 -10.48
N ARG A 52 1.07 21.53 -9.16
CA ARG A 52 0.56 20.48 -8.30
C ARG A 52 -0.94 20.27 -8.46
N ILE A 53 -1.74 21.33 -8.47
CA ILE A 53 -3.21 21.28 -8.68
C ILE A 53 -3.55 20.76 -10.08
N LEU A 54 -2.84 21.19 -11.11
CA LEU A 54 -3.05 20.71 -12.49
C LEU A 54 -2.61 19.26 -12.68
N ARG A 55 -1.58 18.81 -11.97
CA ARG A 55 -1.12 17.42 -11.95
C ARG A 55 -2.11 16.50 -11.25
N ILE A 56 -2.70 16.91 -10.13
CA ILE A 56 -3.71 16.14 -9.38
C ILE A 56 -4.93 15.80 -10.25
N ARG A 57 -5.28 16.62 -11.24
CA ARG A 57 -6.41 16.36 -12.16
C ARG A 57 -6.07 15.45 -13.35
N GLY A 58 -4.82 15.29 -13.68
CA GLY A 58 -4.35 14.43 -14.80
C GLY A 58 -3.73 13.10 -14.39
N ILE A 59 -3.34 12.96 -13.13
CA ILE A 59 -2.72 11.76 -12.59
C ILE A 59 -3.82 10.88 -12.01
N GLN A 60 -3.91 9.63 -12.45
CA GLN A 60 -4.70 8.62 -11.73
C GLN A 60 -4.10 8.46 -10.34
N SER A 61 -4.61 9.22 -9.37
CA SER A 61 -4.20 9.08 -7.97
C SER A 61 -4.73 7.76 -7.42
N ILE A 62 -3.89 7.07 -6.67
CA ILE A 62 -4.32 5.91 -5.90
C ILE A 62 -5.31 6.39 -4.83
N ASP A 63 -6.45 5.71 -4.75
CA ASP A 63 -7.50 6.06 -3.79
C ASP A 63 -7.20 5.46 -2.41
N TYR A 64 -6.95 6.33 -1.43
CA TYR A 64 -6.73 6.00 -0.02
C TYR A 64 -7.91 6.39 0.89
N SER A 65 -9.10 6.66 0.34
CA SER A 65 -10.28 7.08 1.11
C SER A 65 -10.72 6.08 2.18
N PHE A 66 -10.39 4.79 2.01
CA PHE A 66 -10.65 3.73 2.99
C PHE A 66 -9.81 3.84 4.27
N VAL A 67 -8.72 4.62 4.24
CA VAL A 67 -7.86 4.85 5.41
C VAL A 67 -8.50 5.92 6.27
N ASN A 68 -9.09 5.50 7.40
CA ASN A 68 -9.82 6.40 8.30
C ASN A 68 -8.90 7.29 9.16
N ASP A 69 -7.64 6.90 9.34
CA ASP A 69 -6.63 7.74 10.00
C ASP A 69 -6.16 8.84 9.06
N GLU A 70 -6.46 10.08 9.41
CA GLU A 70 -6.21 11.25 8.58
C GLU A 70 -4.71 11.46 8.32
N LEU A 71 -3.88 11.29 9.34
CA LEU A 71 -2.43 11.48 9.20
C LEU A 71 -1.84 10.45 8.23
N THR A 72 -2.18 9.19 8.40
CA THR A 72 -1.75 8.11 7.49
C THR A 72 -2.26 8.33 6.07
N ARG A 73 -3.53 8.73 5.91
CA ARG A 73 -4.11 9.01 4.61
C ARG A 73 -3.41 10.18 3.91
N ASN A 74 -3.14 11.27 4.63
CA ASN A 74 -2.44 12.42 4.09
C ASN A 74 -1.00 12.05 3.68
N GLN A 75 -0.28 11.26 4.50
CA GLN A 75 1.05 10.79 4.16
C GLN A 75 1.05 9.91 2.90
N LEU A 76 0.13 8.96 2.79
CA LEU A 76 -0.03 8.12 1.60
C LEU A 76 -0.30 8.94 0.34
N THR A 77 -1.18 9.94 0.46
CA THR A 77 -1.50 10.86 -0.64
C THR A 77 -0.27 11.66 -1.06
N MET A 78 0.49 12.18 -0.11
CA MET A 78 1.72 12.91 -0.39
C MET A 78 2.79 12.04 -1.01
N ASP A 79 2.97 10.82 -0.54
CA ASP A 79 3.94 9.88 -1.11
C ASP A 79 3.55 9.48 -2.55
N ASN A 80 2.25 9.33 -2.84
CA ASN A 80 1.76 9.12 -4.20
C ASN A 80 2.04 10.32 -5.12
N ILE A 81 1.81 11.55 -4.63
CA ILE A 81 2.11 12.77 -5.37
C ILE A 81 3.62 12.83 -5.70
N ARG A 82 4.48 12.62 -4.71
CA ARG A 82 5.94 12.64 -4.88
C ARG A 82 6.43 11.56 -5.83
N MET A 83 5.82 10.36 -5.75
CA MET A 83 6.10 9.26 -6.67
C MET A 83 5.87 9.66 -8.13
N GLU A 84 4.81 10.40 -8.41
CA GLU A 84 4.52 10.88 -9.76
C GLU A 84 5.38 12.10 -10.15
N ASP A 85 5.64 12.99 -9.21
CA ASP A 85 6.45 14.18 -9.43
C ASP A 85 7.88 13.86 -9.85
N CYS A 86 8.49 12.80 -9.29
CA CYS A 86 9.83 12.41 -9.67
C CYS A 86 9.95 12.03 -11.17
N LEU A 87 8.87 11.56 -11.80
CA LEU A 87 8.86 11.26 -13.24
C LEU A 87 8.94 12.51 -14.10
N LEU A 88 8.44 13.62 -13.59
CA LEU A 88 8.38 14.91 -14.29
C LEU A 88 9.61 15.78 -14.04
N ASP A 89 10.46 15.39 -13.09
CA ASP A 89 11.69 16.10 -12.79
C ASP A 89 12.71 15.88 -13.91
N ASN A 90 13.08 16.95 -14.60
CA ASN A 90 14.03 16.91 -15.69
C ASN A 90 15.50 16.95 -15.24
N GLU A 91 15.75 17.20 -13.95
CA GLU A 91 17.09 17.20 -13.38
C GLU A 91 17.52 15.78 -12.97
N LEU A 92 16.56 14.90 -12.70
CA LEU A 92 16.84 13.51 -12.37
C LEU A 92 17.14 12.67 -13.61
N SER A 93 18.21 11.90 -13.55
CA SER A 93 18.48 10.84 -14.53
C SER A 93 17.39 9.75 -14.42
N VAL A 94 17.25 8.94 -15.49
CA VAL A 94 16.28 7.82 -15.48
C VAL A 94 16.54 6.88 -14.31
N LEU A 95 17.79 6.64 -13.95
CA LEU A 95 18.16 5.77 -12.84
C LEU A 95 17.71 6.35 -11.50
N GLU A 96 17.92 7.65 -11.29
CA GLU A 96 17.48 8.35 -10.07
C GLU A 96 15.96 8.35 -9.96
N LYS A 97 15.25 8.54 -11.07
CA LYS A 97 13.78 8.41 -11.10
C LYS A 97 13.32 7.02 -10.64
N TYR A 98 13.99 5.93 -11.05
CA TYR A 98 13.65 4.60 -10.56
C TYR A 98 13.90 4.44 -9.07
N TYR A 99 14.99 5.00 -8.52
CA TYR A 99 15.25 4.98 -7.09
C TYR A 99 14.19 5.73 -6.29
N GLU A 100 13.88 6.95 -6.70
CA GLU A 100 12.84 7.78 -6.06
C GLU A 100 11.46 7.10 -6.14
N PHE A 101 11.06 6.67 -7.33
CA PHE A 101 9.79 6.01 -7.57
C PHE A 101 9.62 4.75 -6.72
N CYS A 102 10.63 3.89 -6.68
CA CYS A 102 10.63 2.69 -5.85
C CYS A 102 10.59 3.00 -4.35
N SER A 103 11.24 4.08 -3.92
CA SER A 103 11.22 4.51 -2.52
C SER A 103 9.82 4.94 -2.10
N TYR A 104 9.14 5.74 -2.92
CA TYR A 104 7.77 6.16 -2.63
C TYR A 104 6.76 5.01 -2.73
N ILE A 105 6.93 4.04 -3.65
CA ILE A 105 6.13 2.81 -3.61
C ILE A 105 6.35 2.08 -2.29
N HIS A 106 7.61 1.92 -1.86
CA HIS A 106 7.93 1.19 -0.64
C HIS A 106 7.29 1.85 0.60
N PHE A 107 7.34 3.18 0.72
CA PHE A 107 6.71 3.91 1.82
C PHE A 107 5.19 3.73 1.82
N GLN A 108 4.55 3.78 0.66
CA GLN A 108 3.11 3.54 0.55
C GLN A 108 2.75 2.10 0.92
N VAL A 109 3.50 1.10 0.44
CA VAL A 109 3.32 -0.32 0.83
C VAL A 109 3.46 -0.50 2.34
N GLU A 110 4.48 0.11 2.94
CA GLU A 110 4.71 0.03 4.40
C GLU A 110 3.53 0.62 5.18
N ASN A 111 3.08 1.82 4.84
CA ASN A 111 1.99 2.51 5.52
C ASN A 111 0.64 1.80 5.33
N VAL A 112 0.34 1.33 4.12
CA VAL A 112 -0.90 0.58 3.84
C VAL A 112 -0.93 -0.75 4.59
N LEU A 113 0.19 -1.48 4.64
CA LEU A 113 0.26 -2.73 5.40
C LEU A 113 0.28 -2.50 6.91
N ASN A 114 0.91 -1.42 7.40
CA ASN A 114 0.79 -1.02 8.81
C ASN A 114 -0.68 -0.78 9.17
N TYR A 115 -1.40 -0.04 8.34
CA TYR A 115 -2.82 0.21 8.54
C TYR A 115 -3.62 -1.10 8.51
N TYR A 116 -3.40 -1.97 7.52
CA TYR A 116 -4.07 -3.26 7.40
C TYR A 116 -3.87 -4.12 8.67
N TYR A 117 -2.62 -4.38 9.06
CA TYR A 117 -2.34 -5.24 10.21
C TYR A 117 -2.78 -4.65 11.55
N THR A 118 -2.89 -3.34 11.65
CA THR A 118 -3.38 -2.67 12.87
C THR A 118 -4.92 -2.67 12.96
N LYS A 119 -5.62 -2.66 11.82
CA LYS A 119 -7.08 -2.48 11.79
C LYS A 119 -7.87 -3.73 11.43
N ALA A 120 -7.29 -4.67 10.67
CA ALA A 120 -7.96 -5.90 10.27
C ALA A 120 -7.94 -6.98 11.36
N PHE A 121 -7.02 -6.89 12.31
CA PHE A 121 -6.89 -7.83 13.42
C PHE A 121 -7.25 -7.17 14.74
N SER A 122 -8.07 -7.86 15.53
CA SER A 122 -8.55 -7.32 16.83
C SER A 122 -7.45 -7.27 17.89
N THR A 123 -6.41 -8.11 17.76
CA THR A 123 -5.27 -8.16 18.67
C THR A 123 -3.94 -8.28 17.90
N PHE A 124 -2.85 -7.87 18.55
CA PHE A 124 -1.51 -8.05 18.00
C PHE A 124 -1.16 -9.53 17.81
N ASP A 125 -1.58 -10.41 18.71
CA ASP A 125 -1.31 -11.86 18.63
C ASP A 125 -1.94 -12.51 17.38
N LEU A 126 -3.12 -12.06 16.98
CA LEU A 126 -3.75 -12.52 15.74
C LEU A 126 -2.99 -12.04 14.50
N ALA A 127 -2.53 -10.79 14.49
CA ALA A 127 -1.70 -10.27 13.42
C ALA A 127 -0.36 -11.02 13.36
N GLN A 128 0.26 -11.28 14.51
CA GLN A 128 1.48 -12.08 14.63
C GLN A 128 1.26 -13.49 14.07
N TRP A 129 0.21 -14.16 14.53
CA TRP A 129 -0.11 -15.51 14.04
C TRP A 129 -0.31 -15.54 12.53
N HIS A 130 -1.01 -14.56 11.95
CA HIS A 130 -1.18 -14.45 10.51
C HIS A 130 0.17 -14.32 9.79
N ILE A 131 1.04 -13.45 10.29
CA ILE A 131 2.37 -13.24 9.69
C ILE A 131 3.21 -14.51 9.78
N GLU A 132 3.22 -15.19 10.93
CA GLU A 132 3.96 -16.46 11.11
C GLU A 132 3.44 -17.58 10.21
N THR A 133 2.11 -17.64 10.05
CA THR A 133 1.46 -18.69 9.24
C THR A 133 1.75 -18.52 7.75
N TYR A 134 1.66 -17.28 7.25
CA TYR A 134 1.73 -17.01 5.82
C TYR A 134 3.12 -16.58 5.33
N SER A 135 4.05 -16.19 6.20
CA SER A 135 5.42 -15.87 5.80
C SER A 135 6.35 -17.10 5.77
N LYS A 136 5.81 -18.29 5.47
CA LYS A 136 6.55 -19.55 5.40
C LYS A 136 7.79 -19.41 4.49
N GLY A 137 8.96 -19.81 5.01
CA GLY A 137 10.24 -19.71 4.30
C GLY A 137 11.01 -18.41 4.58
N ALA A 138 10.40 -17.39 5.19
CA ALA A 138 11.12 -16.25 5.74
C ALA A 138 11.58 -16.55 7.19
N PRO A 139 12.71 -15.96 7.64
CA PRO A 139 13.08 -16.04 9.05
C PRO A 139 11.95 -15.52 9.93
N ASN A 140 11.57 -16.27 10.98
CA ASN A 140 10.50 -15.80 11.89
C ASN A 140 10.92 -14.48 12.57
N PRO A 141 10.20 -13.35 12.34
CA PRO A 141 10.57 -12.07 12.93
C PRO A 141 10.46 -12.05 14.45
N PHE A 142 9.64 -12.93 15.02
CA PHE A 142 9.35 -13.00 16.44
C PHE A 142 10.34 -13.89 17.21
N ALA A 143 11.05 -14.80 16.53
CA ALA A 143 12.00 -15.73 17.16
C ALA A 143 13.17 -15.03 17.86
N LYS A 144 13.56 -13.83 17.39
CA LYS A 144 14.70 -13.04 17.91
C LYS A 144 14.29 -11.82 18.73
N ASN A 145 13.04 -11.38 18.63
CA ASN A 145 12.56 -10.14 19.23
C ASN A 145 11.24 -10.38 19.97
N SER A 146 11.33 -11.03 21.13
CA SER A 146 10.19 -11.19 22.05
C SER A 146 9.62 -9.88 22.62
N LYS A 147 10.12 -8.72 22.16
CA LYS A 147 9.72 -7.39 22.64
C LYS A 147 8.84 -6.62 21.65
N LEU A 148 8.50 -7.20 20.48
CA LEU A 148 7.60 -6.54 19.54
C LEU A 148 6.19 -6.49 20.16
N VAL A 149 5.63 -5.28 20.23
CA VAL A 149 4.33 -5.02 20.85
C VAL A 149 3.32 -4.42 19.89
N SER A 150 3.75 -4.07 18.67
CA SER A 150 2.88 -3.48 17.67
C SER A 150 3.21 -3.94 16.24
N CYS A 151 2.21 -3.88 15.37
CA CYS A 151 2.38 -4.23 13.94
C CYS A 151 3.34 -3.29 13.21
N THR A 152 3.53 -2.06 13.69
CA THR A 152 4.44 -1.08 13.07
C THR A 152 5.91 -1.43 13.27
N GLU A 153 6.23 -2.19 14.31
CA GLU A 153 7.59 -2.64 14.60
C GLU A 153 8.02 -3.85 13.76
N ILE A 154 7.06 -4.56 13.17
CA ILE A 154 7.33 -5.68 12.29
C ILE A 154 7.85 -5.15 10.95
N SER A 155 8.91 -5.75 10.43
CA SER A 155 9.47 -5.30 9.15
C SER A 155 8.46 -5.41 8.01
N THR A 156 8.48 -4.45 7.10
CA THR A 156 7.66 -4.43 5.89
C THR A 156 7.83 -5.70 5.06
N TYR A 157 9.01 -6.33 5.10
CA TYR A 157 9.26 -7.61 4.41
C TYR A 157 8.33 -8.72 4.87
N HIS A 158 8.22 -8.94 6.16
CA HIS A 158 7.39 -10.02 6.71
C HIS A 158 5.90 -9.76 6.47
N LYS A 159 5.46 -8.50 6.66
CA LYS A 159 4.09 -8.08 6.37
C LYS A 159 3.74 -8.27 4.89
N THR A 160 4.62 -7.84 3.98
CA THR A 160 4.42 -8.02 2.53
C THR A 160 4.39 -9.48 2.14
N THR A 161 5.32 -10.29 2.67
CA THR A 161 5.39 -11.73 2.36
C THR A 161 4.12 -12.44 2.81
N ALA A 162 3.67 -12.21 4.05
CA ALA A 162 2.47 -12.83 4.59
C ALA A 162 1.21 -12.36 3.85
N PHE A 163 1.07 -11.06 3.62
CA PHE A 163 -0.07 -10.50 2.89
C PHE A 163 -0.15 -11.07 1.47
N CYS A 164 0.95 -11.09 0.74
CA CYS A 164 0.97 -11.63 -0.62
C CYS A 164 0.71 -13.14 -0.66
N ALA A 165 1.18 -13.89 0.33
CA ALA A 165 0.92 -15.32 0.38
C ALA A 165 -0.56 -15.64 0.66
N ASP A 166 -1.25 -14.80 1.42
CA ASP A 166 -2.68 -14.95 1.69
C ASP A 166 -3.55 -14.46 0.51
N PHE A 167 -3.25 -13.29 -0.05
CA PHE A 167 -4.14 -12.64 -1.02
C PHE A 167 -3.74 -12.81 -2.49
N PHE A 168 -2.47 -13.10 -2.76
CA PHE A 168 -1.92 -13.33 -4.10
C PHE A 168 -1.18 -14.66 -4.17
N PRO A 169 -1.84 -15.79 -3.82
CA PRO A 169 -1.18 -17.09 -3.79
C PRO A 169 -0.72 -17.47 -5.20
N TRP A 170 0.43 -18.15 -5.26
CA TRP A 170 0.89 -18.72 -6.50
C TRP A 170 -0.05 -19.85 -6.93
N VAL A 171 -0.64 -19.72 -8.12
CA VAL A 171 -1.48 -20.76 -8.72
C VAL A 171 -0.78 -21.27 -9.97
N GLN A 172 -0.70 -22.58 -10.13
CA GLN A 172 -0.10 -23.19 -11.32
C GLN A 172 -0.89 -22.82 -12.55
N GLY A 173 -0.22 -22.26 -13.57
CA GLY A 173 -0.84 -21.76 -14.82
C GLY A 173 -1.25 -20.28 -14.79
N ALA A 174 -1.30 -19.64 -13.63
CA ALA A 174 -1.56 -18.20 -13.45
C ALA A 174 -0.72 -17.62 -12.31
N PRO A 175 0.61 -17.55 -12.44
CA PRO A 175 1.47 -17.10 -11.36
C PRO A 175 1.27 -15.62 -11.08
N ASP A 176 1.10 -15.28 -9.80
CA ASP A 176 1.06 -13.90 -9.33
C ASP A 176 2.47 -13.46 -8.93
N TYR A 177 3.00 -12.46 -9.60
CA TYR A 177 4.34 -11.94 -9.37
C TYR A 177 4.39 -10.75 -8.40
N THR A 178 3.26 -10.34 -7.80
CA THR A 178 3.16 -9.17 -6.91
C THR A 178 4.21 -9.21 -5.80
N SER A 179 4.31 -10.32 -5.08
CA SER A 179 5.29 -10.48 -3.99
C SER A 179 6.74 -10.32 -4.48
N SER A 180 7.08 -10.94 -5.60
CA SER A 180 8.42 -10.87 -6.21
C SER A 180 8.78 -9.44 -6.62
N ILE A 181 7.84 -8.72 -7.25
CA ILE A 181 8.06 -7.35 -7.71
C ILE A 181 8.21 -6.41 -6.51
N LEU A 182 7.35 -6.52 -5.50
CA LEU A 182 7.46 -5.73 -4.25
C LEU A 182 8.80 -5.98 -3.53
N SER A 183 9.28 -7.23 -3.54
CA SER A 183 10.61 -7.55 -3.01
C SER A 183 11.74 -6.87 -3.80
N LYS A 184 11.66 -6.82 -5.12
CA LYS A 184 12.64 -6.11 -5.97
C LYS A 184 12.59 -4.61 -5.72
N ILE A 185 11.40 -4.00 -5.62
CA ILE A 185 11.22 -2.59 -5.27
C ILE A 185 11.90 -2.27 -3.93
N ARG A 186 11.65 -3.08 -2.90
CA ARG A 186 12.32 -2.92 -1.61
C ARG A 186 13.85 -3.02 -1.72
N ASN A 187 14.36 -3.93 -2.52
CA ASN A 187 15.80 -4.10 -2.69
C ASN A 187 16.43 -2.88 -3.37
N VAL A 188 15.75 -2.27 -4.35
CA VAL A 188 16.18 -1.00 -4.98
C VAL A 188 16.20 0.14 -3.97
N ARG A 189 15.12 0.28 -3.17
CA ARG A 189 15.06 1.29 -2.09
C ARG A 189 16.19 1.10 -1.09
N ASN A 190 16.47 -0.13 -0.66
CA ASN A 190 17.56 -0.39 0.28
C ASN A 190 18.93 -0.06 -0.32
N GLU A 191 19.16 -0.36 -1.60
CA GLU A 191 20.37 0.03 -2.32
C GLU A 191 20.53 1.56 -2.33
N TYR A 192 19.43 2.32 -2.51
CA TYR A 192 19.44 3.78 -2.51
C TYR A 192 19.76 4.38 -1.14
N VAL A 193 19.13 3.90 -0.08
CA VAL A 193 19.32 4.43 1.30
C VAL A 193 20.73 4.20 1.81
N HIS A 194 21.36 3.08 1.45
CA HIS A 194 22.74 2.78 1.88
C HIS A 194 23.81 3.58 1.14
N ARG A 195 23.45 4.38 0.12
CA ARG A 195 24.39 5.32 -0.58
C ARG A 195 24.98 6.38 0.34
N SER A 196 24.30 6.76 1.41
CA SER A 196 24.70 7.91 2.26
C SER A 196 25.84 7.61 3.25
N GLY A 197 26.31 6.37 3.37
CA GLY A 197 27.23 6.00 4.45
C GLY A 197 28.63 5.51 4.04
N VAL A 198 28.87 5.13 2.79
CA VAL A 198 30.16 4.55 2.39
C VAL A 198 30.47 4.92 0.94
N THR A 199 31.72 5.30 0.67
CA THR A 199 32.33 5.51 -0.65
C THR A 199 32.41 4.25 -1.53
N VAL A 200 31.48 3.31 -1.38
CA VAL A 200 31.36 2.16 -2.27
C VAL A 200 30.64 2.64 -3.52
N LYS A 201 31.26 2.49 -4.68
CA LYS A 201 30.59 2.56 -5.98
C LYS A 201 29.42 1.59 -5.95
N ILE A 202 28.23 2.10 -5.63
CA ILE A 202 27.01 1.32 -5.77
C ILE A 202 26.79 1.22 -7.27
N GLU A 203 27.02 0.05 -7.83
CA GLU A 203 26.93 -0.20 -9.27
C GLU A 203 25.50 -0.11 -9.79
N GLY A 204 24.54 0.05 -8.91
CA GLY A 204 23.12 0.18 -9.28
C GLY A 204 22.56 -1.07 -9.96
N GLU A 205 23.08 -2.25 -9.61
CA GLU A 205 22.71 -3.50 -10.27
C GLU A 205 21.22 -3.84 -10.09
N LYS A 206 20.70 -3.64 -8.89
CA LYS A 206 19.28 -3.96 -8.58
C LYS A 206 18.33 -3.04 -9.32
N VAL A 207 18.63 -1.75 -9.40
CA VAL A 207 17.81 -0.81 -10.13
C VAL A 207 17.92 -1.04 -11.64
N LYS A 208 19.10 -1.36 -12.18
CA LYS A 208 19.27 -1.71 -13.59
C LYS A 208 18.50 -3.00 -13.95
N GLU A 209 18.52 -4.01 -13.08
CA GLU A 209 17.74 -5.23 -13.26
C GLU A 209 16.24 -4.92 -13.25
N LEU A 210 15.78 -4.09 -12.32
CA LEU A 210 14.38 -3.67 -12.25
C LEU A 210 13.97 -2.91 -13.50
N GLN A 211 14.75 -1.92 -13.92
CA GLN A 211 14.52 -1.08 -15.10
C GLN A 211 14.42 -1.92 -16.39
N LYS A 212 15.24 -2.95 -16.51
CA LYS A 212 15.21 -3.84 -17.67
C LYS A 212 13.89 -4.62 -17.81
N ASN A 213 13.26 -4.94 -16.68
CA ASN A 213 12.11 -5.85 -16.66
C ASN A 213 10.77 -5.14 -16.42
N TYR A 214 10.77 -3.94 -15.84
CA TYR A 214 9.56 -3.25 -15.41
C TYR A 214 9.58 -1.76 -15.75
N THR A 215 8.48 -1.28 -16.30
CA THR A 215 8.22 0.15 -16.51
C THR A 215 7.64 0.78 -15.25
N PHE A 216 7.69 2.11 -15.14
CA PHE A 216 7.01 2.84 -14.05
C PHE A 216 5.53 2.50 -13.95
N ALA A 217 4.85 2.39 -15.10
CA ALA A 217 3.44 2.00 -15.16
C ALA A 217 3.20 0.61 -14.57
N SER A 218 4.04 -0.38 -14.89
CA SER A 218 3.91 -1.73 -14.35
C SER A 218 4.18 -1.79 -12.83
N LEU A 219 5.15 -1.03 -12.33
CA LEU A 219 5.43 -0.91 -10.90
C LEU A 219 4.26 -0.26 -10.15
N ARG A 220 3.68 0.80 -10.74
CA ARG A 220 2.48 1.44 -10.20
C ARG A 220 1.30 0.48 -10.14
N THR A 221 1.08 -0.33 -11.19
CA THR A 221 -0.01 -1.32 -11.21
C THR A 221 0.12 -2.31 -10.06
N VAL A 222 1.33 -2.71 -9.68
CA VAL A 222 1.56 -3.59 -8.53
C VAL A 222 1.18 -2.92 -7.22
N LEU A 223 1.54 -1.65 -7.02
CA LEU A 223 1.10 -0.88 -5.86
C LEU A 223 -0.42 -0.74 -5.82
N GLN A 224 -1.04 -0.34 -6.94
CA GLN A 224 -2.50 -0.20 -7.05
C GLN A 224 -3.21 -1.50 -6.69
N LYS A 225 -2.73 -2.64 -7.21
CA LYS A 225 -3.28 -3.96 -6.93
C LYS A 225 -3.25 -4.30 -5.43
N LEU A 226 -2.14 -4.00 -4.75
CA LEU A 226 -2.02 -4.20 -3.31
C LEU A 226 -3.01 -3.29 -2.56
N VAL A 227 -3.06 -2.01 -2.90
CA VAL A 227 -3.95 -1.02 -2.27
C VAL A 227 -5.41 -1.40 -2.47
N ASP A 228 -5.80 -1.81 -3.68
CA ASP A 228 -7.17 -2.23 -3.98
C ASP A 228 -7.55 -3.49 -3.19
N CYS A 229 -6.64 -4.43 -3.04
CA CYS A 229 -6.85 -5.61 -2.21
C CYS A 229 -7.05 -5.24 -0.74
N VAL A 230 -6.22 -4.35 -0.19
CA VAL A 230 -6.39 -3.86 1.18
C VAL A 230 -7.71 -3.09 1.33
N ARG A 231 -8.05 -2.21 0.38
CA ARG A 231 -9.32 -1.47 0.38
C ARG A 231 -10.52 -2.41 0.46
N GLN A 232 -10.52 -3.50 -0.32
CA GLN A 232 -11.59 -4.50 -0.30
C GLN A 232 -11.78 -5.14 1.08
N GLN A 233 -10.74 -5.21 1.91
CA GLN A 233 -10.86 -5.75 3.27
C GLN A 233 -11.64 -4.80 4.20
N PHE A 234 -11.68 -3.51 3.89
CA PHE A 234 -12.38 -2.48 4.67
C PHE A 234 -13.69 -2.01 4.03
N ASP A 235 -14.04 -2.53 2.85
CA ASP A 235 -15.31 -2.18 2.21
C ASP A 235 -16.49 -2.68 3.04
N THR A 236 -17.25 -1.73 3.57
CA THR A 236 -18.42 -2.02 4.40
C THR A 236 -19.61 -2.49 3.58
N SER A 237 -19.60 -2.30 2.26
CA SER A 237 -20.65 -2.74 1.34
C SER A 237 -20.58 -4.24 1.06
N SER A 238 -19.48 -4.89 1.42
CA SER A 238 -19.31 -6.32 1.17
C SER A 238 -20.30 -7.16 1.98
N ILE A 239 -20.94 -8.06 1.27
CA ILE A 239 -21.94 -8.98 1.79
C ILE A 239 -21.27 -9.96 2.75
N THR A 240 -21.84 -10.15 3.92
CA THR A 240 -21.51 -11.30 4.76
C THR A 240 -21.90 -12.57 4.05
N THR A 241 -20.99 -13.54 3.99
CA THR A 241 -21.26 -14.85 3.39
C THR A 241 -21.11 -15.93 4.43
N THR A 242 -21.98 -16.95 4.35
CA THR A 242 -21.80 -18.17 5.12
C THR A 242 -20.95 -19.13 4.30
N VAL A 243 -19.91 -19.67 4.89
CA VAL A 243 -19.03 -20.65 4.26
C VAL A 243 -18.78 -21.83 5.19
N GLU A 244 -18.56 -22.99 4.60
CA GLU A 244 -18.21 -24.20 5.35
C GLU A 244 -16.71 -24.18 5.71
N ALA A 245 -16.42 -24.58 6.94
CA ALA A 245 -15.07 -24.68 7.47
C ALA A 245 -14.93 -25.97 8.31
N VAL A 246 -13.71 -26.38 8.55
CA VAL A 246 -13.39 -27.53 9.42
C VAL A 246 -12.39 -27.06 10.47
N VAL A 247 -12.59 -27.49 11.71
CA VAL A 247 -11.64 -27.27 12.79
C VAL A 247 -10.37 -28.08 12.48
N GLU A 248 -9.28 -27.40 12.19
CA GLU A 248 -8.00 -28.01 11.83
C GLU A 248 -7.19 -28.40 13.07
N GLU A 249 -7.14 -27.49 14.04
CA GLU A 249 -6.51 -27.71 15.34
C GLU A 249 -7.37 -27.11 16.45
N CYS A 250 -7.37 -27.78 17.60
CA CYS A 250 -8.05 -27.30 18.80
C CYS A 250 -7.21 -27.69 20.03
N SER A 251 -6.94 -26.73 20.91
CA SER A 251 -6.24 -26.89 22.17
C SER A 251 -7.02 -26.22 23.32
N SER A 252 -6.48 -26.28 24.52
CA SER A 252 -7.07 -25.57 25.68
C SER A 252 -6.97 -24.03 25.56
N THR A 253 -6.12 -23.52 24.66
CA THR A 253 -5.80 -22.09 24.53
C THR A 253 -6.20 -21.49 23.18
N GLY A 254 -6.85 -22.24 22.29
CA GLY A 254 -7.28 -21.73 21.01
C GLY A 254 -7.59 -22.81 19.98
N ALA A 255 -8.21 -22.41 18.89
CA ALA A 255 -8.48 -23.25 17.76
C ALA A 255 -8.21 -22.55 16.42
N THR A 256 -7.87 -23.35 15.41
CA THR A 256 -7.80 -22.91 14.02
C THR A 256 -8.87 -23.62 13.20
N ILE A 257 -9.42 -22.91 12.25
CA ILE A 257 -10.41 -23.40 11.29
C ILE A 257 -9.87 -23.26 9.88
N ASN A 258 -10.19 -24.20 9.03
CA ASN A 258 -9.83 -24.18 7.62
C ASN A 258 -11.10 -24.08 6.76
N SER A 259 -11.19 -23.05 5.95
CA SER A 259 -12.25 -22.90 4.96
C SER A 259 -11.62 -22.77 3.57
N LYS A 260 -11.88 -23.73 2.71
CA LYS A 260 -11.37 -23.76 1.31
C LYS A 260 -9.87 -23.55 1.21
N GLY A 261 -9.08 -24.09 2.15
CA GLY A 261 -7.61 -23.98 2.18
C GLY A 261 -7.10 -22.73 2.91
N LYS A 262 -7.97 -21.83 3.33
CA LYS A 262 -7.60 -20.71 4.18
C LYS A 262 -7.74 -21.09 5.65
N VAL A 263 -6.62 -21.03 6.37
CA VAL A 263 -6.57 -21.29 7.80
C VAL A 263 -6.74 -19.97 8.55
N THR A 264 -7.64 -19.95 9.54
CA THR A 264 -7.92 -18.79 10.39
C THR A 264 -7.89 -19.22 11.84
N ARG A 265 -7.17 -18.49 12.70
CA ARG A 265 -7.23 -18.68 14.15
C ARG A 265 -8.44 -17.94 14.72
N LEU A 266 -9.16 -18.58 15.62
CA LEU A 266 -10.24 -17.94 16.37
C LEU A 266 -9.64 -16.93 17.36
N ASP A 267 -10.27 -15.76 17.46
CA ASP A 267 -9.95 -14.83 18.55
C ASP A 267 -10.45 -15.37 19.90
N ASP A 268 -9.93 -14.82 20.99
CA ASP A 268 -10.21 -15.31 22.34
C ASP A 268 -11.71 -15.26 22.70
N ILE A 269 -12.42 -14.26 22.19
CA ILE A 269 -13.88 -14.11 22.44
C ILE A 269 -14.64 -15.22 21.71
N THR A 270 -14.39 -15.38 20.43
CA THR A 270 -15.03 -16.43 19.60
C THR A 270 -14.63 -17.81 20.10
N PHE A 271 -13.37 -18.03 20.44
CA PHE A 271 -12.91 -19.31 21.00
C PHE A 271 -13.60 -19.59 22.34
N SER A 272 -13.63 -18.66 23.27
CA SER A 272 -14.29 -18.82 24.57
C SER A 272 -15.78 -19.14 24.43
N LYS A 273 -16.47 -18.47 23.48
CA LYS A 273 -17.89 -18.68 23.18
C LYS A 273 -18.18 -20.09 22.68
N TYR A 274 -17.30 -20.64 21.84
CA TYR A 274 -17.56 -21.91 21.14
C TYR A 274 -16.66 -23.07 21.58
N SER A 275 -15.70 -22.87 22.46
CA SER A 275 -14.75 -23.90 22.90
C SER A 275 -15.40 -25.22 23.34
N PRO A 276 -16.60 -25.26 23.99
CA PRO A 276 -17.22 -26.53 24.39
C PRO A 276 -17.62 -27.43 23.22
N ILE A 277 -17.74 -26.86 22.02
CA ILE A 277 -18.17 -27.61 20.83
C ILE A 277 -17.07 -27.75 19.79
N LEU A 278 -15.91 -27.10 19.97
CA LEU A 278 -14.80 -27.20 19.03
C LEU A 278 -13.94 -28.44 19.29
N TYR A 279 -13.75 -29.25 18.27
CA TYR A 279 -12.79 -30.36 18.28
C TYR A 279 -12.23 -30.57 16.87
N LYS A 280 -11.04 -31.08 16.77
CA LYS A 280 -10.37 -31.34 15.50
C LYS A 280 -11.22 -32.19 14.56
N GLY A 281 -11.38 -31.74 13.33
CA GLY A 281 -12.17 -32.41 12.29
C GLY A 281 -13.66 -32.04 12.30
N ARG A 282 -14.16 -31.21 13.25
CA ARG A 282 -15.53 -30.76 13.24
C ARG A 282 -15.80 -29.82 12.07
N GLY A 283 -16.86 -30.12 11.29
CA GLY A 283 -17.43 -29.18 10.32
C GLY A 283 -18.20 -28.05 11.01
N LEU A 284 -18.03 -26.85 10.53
CA LEU A 284 -18.69 -25.64 11.03
C LEU A 284 -19.21 -24.82 9.85
N SER A 285 -20.33 -24.14 10.03
CA SER A 285 -20.72 -23.03 9.17
C SER A 285 -20.27 -21.73 9.82
N ILE A 286 -19.50 -20.92 9.11
CA ILE A 286 -18.95 -19.66 9.61
C ILE A 286 -19.47 -18.49 8.81
N ILE A 287 -19.65 -17.35 9.48
CA ILE A 287 -19.97 -16.08 8.85
C ILE A 287 -18.67 -15.35 8.61
N VAL A 288 -18.37 -15.06 7.36
CA VAL A 288 -17.20 -14.27 6.97
C VAL A 288 -17.63 -13.00 6.24
N LYS A 289 -16.87 -11.93 6.47
CA LYS A 289 -16.96 -10.67 5.76
C LYS A 289 -15.55 -10.26 5.34
N ASN A 290 -15.33 -10.08 4.06
CA ASN A 290 -14.00 -9.73 3.52
C ASN A 290 -12.89 -10.69 3.97
N ASN A 291 -13.17 -11.99 4.01
CA ASN A 291 -12.28 -13.02 4.54
C ASN A 291 -11.98 -12.95 6.06
N ILE A 292 -12.63 -12.05 6.78
CA ILE A 292 -12.53 -11.96 8.23
C ILE A 292 -13.70 -12.78 8.82
N LEU A 293 -13.36 -13.69 9.73
CA LEU A 293 -14.36 -14.42 10.49
C LEU A 293 -15.10 -13.46 11.41
N LEU A 294 -16.44 -13.45 11.33
CA LEU A 294 -17.29 -12.66 12.22
C LEU A 294 -17.91 -13.52 13.32
N ASP A 295 -18.40 -14.72 12.99
CA ASP A 295 -19.03 -15.61 13.93
C ASP A 295 -19.10 -17.05 13.39
N ILE A 296 -19.46 -17.98 14.26
CA ILE A 296 -19.72 -19.40 13.94
C ILE A 296 -21.21 -19.64 14.07
N ILE A 297 -21.80 -20.27 13.06
CA ILE A 297 -23.17 -20.75 13.09
C ILE A 297 -23.16 -22.21 13.58
N ILE A 298 -23.98 -22.51 14.58
CA ILE A 298 -24.12 -23.87 15.15
C ILE A 298 -25.36 -24.53 14.55
#